data_73d324d2af67d69b04cb06588783bc14
#
_entry.id   73d324d2af67d69b04cb06588783bc14
#
_cell.length_a   1.000
_cell.length_b   1.000
_cell.length_c   1.000
_cell.angle_alpha   90.00
_cell.angle_beta   90.00
_cell.angle_gamma   90.00
#
_symmetry.space_group_name_H-M   'P 1'
#
loop_
_entity.id
_entity.type
_entity.pdbx_description
1 polymer ?
#
loop_
_entity_poly.entity_id
_entity_poly.type
_entity_poly.pdbx_seq_one_letter_code
_entity_poly.pdbx_strand_id
1 'polypeptide(L)'
;LPNQVVDLIYEYSNESEKPGFDEFTGNGILNMGRIENRNTPNINDGAIVGYYFDPKDMQGGTTPFLVSVQNQGTSWLNNVNLEVKYRGVVRNFLFNDLDPGETRSEQLFLDGTNRSENGVRISSKLTIGTKEDYTPDNNTRVSTISLP
;
A
#
# COMPACT_ATOMS: atom_id res chain seq x y z
N LEU A 1 16.92 20.51 15.96
CA LEU A 1 17.18 21.31 14.77
C LEU A 1 16.05 21.14 13.76
N PRO A 2 15.65 22.17 12.98
CA PRO A 2 14.51 22.08 12.05
C PRO A 2 14.62 20.93 11.05
N ASN A 3 15.80 20.65 10.51
CA ASN A 3 16.01 19.56 9.56
C ASN A 3 15.77 18.20 10.18
N GLN A 4 16.15 17.97 11.43
CA GLN A 4 15.89 16.70 12.13
C GLN A 4 14.39 16.45 12.34
N VAL A 5 13.60 17.50 12.51
CA VAL A 5 12.13 17.38 12.61
C VAL A 5 11.54 17.02 11.26
N VAL A 6 12.03 17.61 10.18
CA VAL A 6 11.59 17.32 8.82
C VAL A 6 11.94 15.86 8.45
N ASP A 7 13.17 15.44 8.73
CA ASP A 7 13.61 14.07 8.48
C ASP A 7 12.75 13.06 9.25
N LEU A 8 12.44 13.34 10.53
CA LEU A 8 11.56 12.52 11.34
C LEU A 8 10.13 12.43 10.75
N ILE A 9 9.60 13.54 10.26
CA ILE A 9 8.29 13.58 9.63
C ILE A 9 8.27 12.69 8.39
N TYR A 10 9.28 12.77 7.53
CA TYR A 10 9.35 11.96 6.32
C TYR A 10 9.54 10.47 6.63
N GLU A 11 10.41 10.13 7.59
CA GLU A 11 10.68 8.75 7.99
C GLU A 11 9.42 8.03 8.51
N TYR A 12 8.57 8.75 9.24
CA TYR A 12 7.34 8.18 9.84
C TYR A 12 6.05 8.56 9.10
N SER A 13 6.13 9.12 7.90
CA SER A 13 4.97 9.32 7.05
C SER A 13 4.44 7.98 6.53
N ASN A 14 3.13 7.92 6.32
CA ASN A 14 2.50 6.79 5.64
C ASN A 14 2.63 7.00 4.14
N GLU A 15 3.11 5.99 3.45
CA GLU A 15 3.07 5.98 1.98
C GLU A 15 1.63 6.10 1.48
N SER A 16 1.50 6.62 0.28
CA SER A 16 0.23 6.73 -0.43
C SER A 16 0.46 6.43 -1.91
N GLU A 17 -0.38 5.58 -2.48
CA GLU A 17 -0.38 5.21 -3.90
C GLU A 17 0.93 4.61 -4.41
N LYS A 18 1.89 5.44 -4.85
CA LYS A 18 3.20 5.02 -5.36
C LYS A 18 4.26 5.19 -4.27
N PRO A 19 5.12 4.19 -4.02
CA PRO A 19 6.19 4.31 -3.03
C PRO A 19 7.18 5.42 -3.36
N GLY A 20 7.59 6.15 -2.32
CA GLY A 20 8.54 7.25 -2.41
C GLY A 20 7.88 8.58 -2.77
N PHE A 21 8.71 9.54 -3.19
CA PHE A 21 8.18 10.87 -3.55
C PHE A 21 7.30 10.80 -4.80
N ASP A 22 6.09 11.35 -4.71
CA ASP A 22 5.17 11.55 -5.83
C ASP A 22 4.63 13.00 -5.88
N GLU A 23 4.07 13.38 -7.04
CA GLU A 23 3.59 14.76 -7.26
C GLU A 23 2.30 15.10 -6.50
N PHE A 24 1.58 14.10 -5.98
CA PHE A 24 0.28 14.29 -5.32
C PHE A 24 0.40 14.35 -3.80
N THR A 25 1.23 13.49 -3.21
CA THR A 25 1.39 13.37 -1.76
C THR A 25 2.79 13.70 -1.25
N GLY A 26 3.72 14.03 -2.16
CA GLY A 26 5.11 14.33 -1.81
C GLY A 26 5.80 13.09 -1.21
N ASN A 27 6.25 13.19 0.03
CA ASN A 27 6.87 12.07 0.77
C ASN A 27 5.85 11.26 1.60
N GLY A 28 4.57 11.31 1.25
CA GLY A 28 3.52 10.59 1.95
C GLY A 28 2.68 11.46 2.90
N ILE A 29 1.81 10.81 3.65
CA ILE A 29 0.85 11.43 4.56
C ILE A 29 1.40 11.41 5.97
N LEU A 30 1.48 12.58 6.61
CA LEU A 30 1.92 12.71 8.00
C LEU A 30 1.11 11.80 8.95
N ASN A 31 1.81 10.99 9.74
CA ASN A 31 1.20 10.18 10.79
C ASN A 31 1.88 10.44 12.14
N MET A 32 1.25 11.29 12.96
CA MET A 32 1.75 11.63 14.28
C MET A 32 1.76 10.42 15.23
N GLY A 33 0.84 9.48 15.07
CA GLY A 33 0.79 8.26 15.89
C GLY A 33 2.03 7.38 15.68
N ARG A 34 2.54 7.26 14.44
CA ARG A 34 3.80 6.57 14.17
C ARG A 34 4.98 7.29 14.82
N ILE A 35 5.02 8.62 14.77
CA ILE A 35 6.07 9.42 15.42
C ILE A 35 6.06 9.23 16.94
N GLU A 36 4.88 9.27 17.56
CA GLU A 36 4.73 9.05 19.01
C GLU A 36 5.16 7.65 19.41
N ASN A 37 4.78 6.65 18.65
CA ASN A 37 5.03 5.24 18.93
C ASN A 37 6.39 4.74 18.44
N ARG A 38 7.23 5.55 17.83
CA ARG A 38 8.50 5.12 17.19
C ARG A 38 9.44 4.34 18.11
N ASN A 39 9.37 4.58 19.42
CA ASN A 39 10.17 3.90 20.44
C ASN A 39 9.37 2.84 21.21
N THR A 40 8.10 2.61 20.86
CA THR A 40 7.28 1.57 21.48
C THR A 40 7.56 0.24 20.78
N PRO A 41 8.09 -0.77 21.49
CA PRO A 41 8.43 -2.05 20.86
C PRO A 41 7.16 -2.88 20.57
N ASN A 42 7.30 -3.84 19.67
CA ASN A 42 6.31 -4.88 19.38
C ASN A 42 4.97 -4.39 18.79
N ILE A 43 4.96 -3.26 18.10
CA ILE A 43 3.81 -2.86 17.30
C ILE A 43 3.91 -3.59 15.96
N ASN A 44 2.94 -4.46 15.70
CA ASN A 44 2.76 -5.12 14.41
C ASN A 44 1.64 -4.37 13.67
N ASP A 45 1.95 -3.70 12.57
CA ASP A 45 0.98 -2.90 11.82
C ASP A 45 1.33 -2.97 10.33
N GLY A 46 0.60 -3.80 9.60
CA GLY A 46 0.72 -3.91 8.14
C GLY A 46 -0.43 -3.14 7.49
N ALA A 47 -0.15 -2.28 6.53
CA ALA A 47 -1.15 -1.45 5.88
C ALA A 47 -1.17 -1.63 4.36
N ILE A 48 -2.35 -1.59 3.75
CA ILE A 48 -2.51 -1.36 2.31
C ILE A 48 -2.54 0.14 2.10
N VAL A 49 -1.43 0.69 1.57
CA VAL A 49 -1.27 2.15 1.50
C VAL A 49 -1.82 2.74 0.21
N GLY A 50 -1.94 1.96 -0.88
CA GLY A 50 -2.58 2.52 -2.07
C GLY A 50 -2.65 1.61 -3.27
N TYR A 51 -3.36 2.12 -4.27
CA TYR A 51 -3.32 1.65 -5.65
C TYR A 51 -2.81 2.80 -6.51
N TYR A 52 -1.80 2.54 -7.29
CA TYR A 52 -1.29 3.51 -8.26
C TYR A 52 -1.59 3.03 -9.68
N PHE A 53 -2.09 3.93 -10.48
CA PHE A 53 -2.47 3.69 -11.86
C PHE A 53 -2.13 4.93 -12.69
N ASP A 54 -1.35 4.76 -13.76
CA ASP A 54 -1.12 5.81 -14.74
C ASP A 54 -1.75 5.41 -16.09
N PRO A 55 -2.74 6.16 -16.59
CA PRO A 55 -3.35 5.90 -17.89
C PRO A 55 -2.36 5.92 -19.06
N LYS A 56 -1.22 6.62 -18.91
CA LYS A 56 -0.17 6.69 -19.94
C LYS A 56 0.61 5.39 -20.10
N ASP A 57 0.58 4.53 -19.07
CA ASP A 57 1.26 3.23 -19.09
C ASP A 57 0.46 2.15 -19.80
N MET A 58 -0.71 2.48 -20.37
CA MET A 58 -1.52 1.54 -21.13
C MET A 58 -0.81 1.13 -22.43
N GLN A 59 -0.53 -0.17 -22.55
CA GLN A 59 0.10 -0.77 -23.72
C GLN A 59 -0.69 -1.98 -24.22
N GLY A 60 -0.99 -2.02 -25.49
CA GLY A 60 -1.62 -3.18 -26.13
C GLY A 60 -2.98 -3.56 -25.56
N GLY A 61 -3.72 -2.62 -25.00
CA GLY A 61 -5.02 -2.87 -24.35
C GLY A 61 -4.92 -3.37 -22.90
N THR A 62 -3.71 -3.39 -22.34
CA THR A 62 -3.46 -3.80 -20.95
C THR A 62 -2.95 -2.61 -20.15
N THR A 63 -3.46 -2.42 -18.96
CA THR A 63 -3.06 -1.33 -18.08
C THR A 63 -2.43 -1.87 -16.80
N PRO A 64 -1.17 -1.55 -16.52
CA PRO A 64 -0.55 -1.90 -15.25
C PRO A 64 -1.13 -1.06 -14.11
N PHE A 65 -1.23 -1.67 -12.93
CA PHE A 65 -1.48 -0.96 -11.68
C PHE A 65 -0.63 -1.55 -10.56
N LEU A 66 -0.25 -0.73 -9.61
CA LEU A 66 0.50 -1.15 -8.43
C LEU A 66 -0.44 -1.24 -7.23
N VAL A 67 -0.22 -2.25 -6.40
CA VAL A 67 -0.78 -2.34 -5.05
C VAL A 67 0.38 -2.29 -4.09
N SER A 68 0.36 -1.32 -3.18
CA SER A 68 1.45 -1.08 -2.24
C SER A 68 1.04 -1.41 -0.82
N VAL A 69 1.95 -2.05 -0.09
CA VAL A 69 1.84 -2.37 1.33
C VAL A 69 3.00 -1.77 2.09
N GLN A 70 2.75 -1.32 3.32
CA GLN A 70 3.77 -0.74 4.20
C GLN A 70 3.69 -1.38 5.57
N ASN A 71 4.85 -1.63 6.19
CA ASN A 71 4.93 -1.89 7.61
C ASN A 71 4.92 -0.57 8.38
N GLN A 72 3.78 -0.22 8.97
CA GLN A 72 3.60 1.01 9.75
C GLN A 72 3.92 0.84 11.24
N GLY A 73 4.25 -0.37 11.65
CA GLY A 73 4.61 -0.72 13.00
C GLY A 73 6.09 -0.50 13.33
N THR A 74 6.49 -1.00 14.51
CA THR A 74 7.85 -0.97 15.01
C THR A 74 8.50 -2.37 15.05
N SER A 75 7.73 -3.40 14.74
CA SER A 75 8.21 -4.78 14.61
C SER A 75 8.39 -5.15 13.16
N TRP A 76 9.41 -5.92 12.92
CA TRP A 76 9.58 -6.64 11.67
C TRP A 76 8.39 -7.61 11.41
N LEU A 77 7.85 -7.60 10.20
CA LEU A 77 6.75 -8.44 9.80
C LEU A 77 7.20 -9.55 8.86
N ASN A 78 6.71 -10.74 9.13
CA ASN A 78 6.92 -11.93 8.30
C ASN A 78 5.57 -12.57 7.94
N ASN A 79 5.53 -13.31 6.83
CA ASN A 79 4.30 -13.94 6.34
C ASN A 79 3.15 -12.93 6.14
N VAL A 80 3.47 -11.78 5.57
CA VAL A 80 2.48 -10.77 5.18
C VAL A 80 1.84 -11.21 3.88
N ASN A 81 0.57 -11.60 3.93
CA ASN A 81 -0.17 -12.05 2.75
C ASN A 81 -1.11 -10.95 2.26
N LEU A 82 -0.92 -10.54 1.00
CA LEU A 82 -1.78 -9.60 0.30
C LEU A 82 -2.67 -10.36 -0.69
N GLU A 83 -3.97 -10.37 -0.44
CA GLU A 83 -4.97 -10.83 -1.40
C GLU A 83 -5.51 -9.64 -2.20
N VAL A 84 -5.50 -9.73 -3.53
CA VAL A 84 -6.07 -8.71 -4.44
C VAL A 84 -7.11 -9.35 -5.33
N LYS A 85 -8.31 -8.78 -5.34
CA LYS A 85 -9.45 -9.21 -6.16
C LYS A 85 -9.86 -8.14 -7.15
N TYR A 86 -9.95 -8.50 -8.41
CA TYR A 86 -10.45 -7.64 -9.48
C TYR A 86 -11.01 -8.45 -10.64
N ARG A 87 -12.14 -8.05 -11.21
CA ARG A 87 -12.78 -8.72 -12.37
C ARG A 87 -12.90 -10.26 -12.23
N GLY A 88 -13.22 -10.76 -11.03
CA GLY A 88 -13.30 -12.20 -10.76
C GLY A 88 -11.94 -12.90 -10.63
N VAL A 89 -10.83 -12.21 -10.80
CA VAL A 89 -9.47 -12.72 -10.59
C VAL A 89 -9.08 -12.49 -9.14
N VAL A 90 -8.44 -13.50 -8.54
CA VAL A 90 -7.82 -13.41 -7.21
C VAL A 90 -6.32 -13.64 -7.35
N ARG A 91 -5.53 -12.74 -6.79
CA ARG A 91 -4.07 -12.86 -6.69
C ARG A 91 -3.66 -12.79 -5.23
N ASN A 92 -2.69 -13.64 -4.86
CA ASN A 92 -2.10 -13.64 -3.52
C ASN A 92 -0.60 -13.43 -3.64
N PHE A 93 -0.08 -12.54 -2.81
CA PHE A 93 1.34 -12.21 -2.73
C PHE A 93 1.80 -12.40 -1.29
N LEU A 94 2.94 -13.04 -1.10
CA LEU A 94 3.54 -13.27 0.20
C LEU A 94 4.81 -12.42 0.32
N PHE A 95 4.82 -11.53 1.30
CA PHE A 95 6.01 -10.77 1.67
C PHE A 95 6.59 -11.36 2.95
N ASN A 96 7.86 -11.69 2.87
CA ASN A 96 8.67 -12.02 4.04
C ASN A 96 9.62 -10.85 4.29
N ASP A 97 10.04 -10.70 5.53
CA ASP A 97 11.08 -9.73 5.90
C ASP A 97 10.74 -8.28 5.55
N LEU A 98 9.54 -7.83 5.95
CA LEU A 98 9.11 -6.45 5.79
C LEU A 98 9.54 -5.64 7.02
N ASP A 99 10.58 -4.83 6.88
CA ASP A 99 11.13 -4.01 7.95
C ASP A 99 10.18 -2.87 8.36
N PRO A 100 10.28 -2.36 9.61
CA PRO A 100 9.55 -1.16 10.01
C PRO A 100 9.76 0.01 9.04
N GLY A 101 8.66 0.59 8.57
CA GLY A 101 8.67 1.69 7.59
C GLY A 101 8.83 1.25 6.14
N GLU A 102 9.22 0.02 5.88
CA GLU A 102 9.41 -0.49 4.51
C GLU A 102 8.09 -0.57 3.76
N THR A 103 8.13 -0.15 2.49
CA THR A 103 7.03 -0.27 1.53
C THR A 103 7.42 -1.20 0.40
N ARG A 104 6.53 -2.12 0.05
CA ARG A 104 6.66 -2.98 -1.14
C ARG A 104 5.43 -2.91 -2.00
N SER A 105 5.62 -3.07 -3.31
CA SER A 105 4.54 -3.02 -4.29
C SER A 105 4.56 -4.24 -5.17
N GLU A 106 3.35 -4.67 -5.56
CA GLU A 106 3.14 -5.69 -6.59
C GLU A 106 2.44 -5.08 -7.79
N GLN A 107 2.95 -5.41 -8.97
CA GLN A 107 2.36 -4.97 -10.23
C GLN A 107 1.38 -6.01 -10.75
N LEU A 108 0.18 -5.54 -11.06
CA LEU A 108 -0.87 -6.32 -11.70
C LEU A 108 -1.31 -5.64 -13.00
N PHE A 109 -2.08 -6.35 -13.80
CA PHE A 109 -2.51 -5.87 -15.11
C PHE A 109 -4.01 -5.97 -15.25
N LEU A 110 -4.63 -4.86 -15.67
CA LEU A 110 -6.02 -4.82 -16.08
C LEU A 110 -6.09 -4.99 -17.59
N ASP A 111 -6.88 -5.96 -18.03
CA ASP A 111 -7.21 -6.11 -19.44
C ASP A 111 -8.24 -5.03 -19.83
N GLY A 112 -7.87 -4.19 -20.81
CA GLY A 112 -8.70 -3.08 -21.29
C GLY A 112 -9.80 -3.51 -22.28
N THR A 113 -9.85 -4.78 -22.68
CA THR A 113 -10.82 -5.27 -23.67
C THR A 113 -12.27 -5.26 -23.15
N ASN A 114 -12.47 -5.33 -21.84
CA ASN A 114 -13.77 -5.25 -21.19
C ASN A 114 -13.93 -3.92 -20.45
N ARG A 115 -14.09 -2.84 -21.19
CA ARG A 115 -14.42 -1.52 -20.61
C ARG A 115 -15.80 -1.57 -20.00
N SER A 116 -15.87 -1.58 -18.68
CA SER A 116 -17.12 -1.34 -17.96
C SER A 116 -17.32 0.17 -17.84
N GLU A 117 -18.48 0.67 -18.19
CA GLU A 117 -18.85 2.09 -17.98
C GLU A 117 -18.72 2.52 -16.50
N ASN A 118 -18.77 1.55 -15.59
CA ASN A 118 -18.68 1.76 -14.14
C ASN A 118 -17.25 1.60 -13.57
N GLY A 119 -16.23 1.44 -14.43
CA GLY A 119 -14.87 1.21 -14.00
C GLY A 119 -14.62 -0.21 -13.48
N VAL A 120 -13.39 -0.45 -13.01
CA VAL A 120 -12.96 -1.72 -12.43
C VAL A 120 -12.84 -1.59 -10.93
N ARG A 121 -13.65 -2.35 -10.20
CA ARG A 121 -13.54 -2.45 -8.75
C ARG A 121 -12.38 -3.36 -8.38
N ILE A 122 -11.46 -2.85 -7.55
CA ILE A 122 -10.37 -3.58 -6.95
C ILE A 122 -10.61 -3.63 -5.44
N SER A 123 -10.47 -4.80 -4.85
CA SER A 123 -10.47 -4.95 -3.40
C SER A 123 -9.24 -5.72 -2.95
N SER A 124 -8.65 -5.29 -1.86
CA SER A 124 -7.46 -5.92 -1.28
C SER A 124 -7.65 -6.17 0.20
N LYS A 125 -7.03 -7.24 0.69
CA LYS A 125 -6.97 -7.61 2.09
C LYS A 125 -5.55 -8.04 2.45
N LEU A 126 -5.05 -7.51 3.55
CA LEU A 126 -3.76 -7.83 4.13
C LEU A 126 -3.94 -8.68 5.38
N THR A 127 -3.06 -9.66 5.59
CA THR A 127 -2.94 -10.41 6.84
C THR A 127 -1.48 -10.53 7.22
N ILE A 128 -1.16 -10.36 8.50
CA ILE A 128 0.21 -10.37 9.03
C ILE A 128 0.52 -11.65 9.82
N GLY A 129 0.36 -12.79 9.17
CA GLY A 129 0.59 -14.09 9.79
C GLY A 129 -0.40 -14.35 10.93
N THR A 130 0.10 -14.77 12.08
CA THR A 130 -0.69 -15.04 13.30
C THR A 130 -0.67 -13.89 14.31
N LYS A 131 0.00 -12.78 13.98
CA LYS A 131 0.11 -11.61 14.86
C LYS A 131 -1.17 -10.78 14.80
N GLU A 132 -1.50 -10.17 15.93
CA GLU A 132 -2.54 -9.17 15.98
C GLU A 132 -2.03 -7.87 15.35
N ASP A 133 -2.84 -7.29 14.48
CA ASP A 133 -2.53 -6.03 13.84
C ASP A 133 -2.96 -4.86 14.71
N TYR A 134 -2.08 -3.85 14.84
CA TYR A 134 -2.34 -2.68 15.68
C TYR A 134 -3.45 -1.78 15.13
N THR A 135 -3.53 -1.69 13.81
CA THR A 135 -4.54 -0.86 13.11
C THR A 135 -5.30 -1.69 12.06
N PRO A 136 -6.16 -2.63 12.46
CA PRO A 136 -6.77 -3.58 11.54
C PRO A 136 -7.62 -2.93 10.44
N ASP A 137 -8.07 -1.70 10.61
CA ASP A 137 -8.86 -0.96 9.62
C ASP A 137 -8.05 -0.60 8.36
N ASN A 138 -6.72 -0.51 8.44
CA ASN A 138 -5.85 -0.24 7.30
C ASN A 138 -5.50 -1.51 6.49
N ASN A 139 -5.95 -2.67 6.93
CA ASN A 139 -5.71 -3.98 6.30
C ASN A 139 -6.66 -4.29 5.13
N THR A 140 -7.61 -3.44 4.86
CA THR A 140 -8.54 -3.61 3.75
C THR A 140 -8.64 -2.33 2.94
N ARG A 141 -8.70 -2.46 1.63
CA ARG A 141 -8.91 -1.33 0.74
C ARG A 141 -9.80 -1.74 -0.43
N VAL A 142 -10.70 -0.85 -0.80
CA VAL A 142 -11.53 -0.98 -2.00
C VAL A 142 -11.45 0.31 -2.79
N SER A 143 -11.24 0.21 -4.09
CA SER A 143 -11.26 1.33 -5.00
C SER A 143 -11.90 0.95 -6.33
N THR A 144 -12.36 1.94 -7.08
CA THR A 144 -12.83 1.77 -8.46
C THR A 144 -11.94 2.58 -9.37
N ILE A 145 -11.30 1.92 -10.32
CA ILE A 145 -10.44 2.55 -11.32
C ILE A 145 -11.27 2.74 -12.59
N SER A 146 -11.41 3.99 -13.05
CA SER A 146 -11.99 4.30 -14.35
C SER A 146 -10.91 4.20 -15.41
N LEU A 147 -11.09 3.26 -16.35
CA LEU A 147 -10.19 3.14 -17.50
C LEU A 147 -10.61 4.16 -18.57
N PRO A 148 -9.66 4.86 -19.21
CA PRO A 148 -9.94 5.84 -20.25
C PRO A 148 -10.57 5.23 -21.50
#